data_313d9380225db4115ce3636aa84a385b
#
_entry.id   313d9380225db4115ce3636aa84a385b
#
_cell.length_a   1.000
_cell.length_b   1.000
_cell.length_c   1.000
_cell.angle_alpha   90.00
_cell.angle_beta   90.00
_cell.angle_gamma   90.00
#
_symmetry.space_group_name_H-M   'P 1'
#
loop_
_entity.id
_entity.type
_entity.pdbx_description
1 polymer ?
#
loop_
_entity_poly.entity_id
_entity_poly.type
_entity_poly.pdbx_seq_one_letter_code
_entity_poly.pdbx_strand_id
1 'polypeptide(L)'
;RESLMHIIGNRHYSESKIQEMMDRKNRYYVESIEDITSKDLFPGVLQLFDDLKQAGIKIAIGSASKNARTVVEKLGIGDKVDAIADGYSVDRPKPAPDLFLFAANLLGLQPAQCVVVEDAAAGVEAALAAGMFAVG
;
A
#
# COMPACT_ATOMS: atom_id res chain seq x y z
N ARG A 1 7.41 11.96 2.81
CA ARG A 1 8.59 12.84 2.89
C ARG A 1 9.79 12.24 2.15
N GLU A 2 10.13 11.00 2.39
CA GLU A 2 11.29 10.31 1.80
C GLU A 2 11.31 10.39 0.27
N SER A 3 10.22 10.06 -0.41
CA SER A 3 10.12 10.16 -1.88
C SER A 3 10.39 11.57 -2.40
N LEU A 4 9.95 12.61 -1.66
CA LEU A 4 10.25 14.00 -2.03
C LEU A 4 11.74 14.30 -1.84
N MET A 5 12.34 13.85 -0.72
CA MET A 5 13.76 14.04 -0.45
C MET A 5 14.63 13.36 -1.50
N HIS A 6 14.23 12.17 -1.96
CA HIS A 6 14.92 11.47 -3.05
C HIS A 6 14.90 12.30 -4.36
N ILE A 7 13.76 12.89 -4.71
CA ILE A 7 13.62 13.75 -5.92
C ILE A 7 14.42 15.04 -5.78
N ILE A 8 14.43 15.65 -4.60
CA ILE A 8 15.18 16.89 -4.33
C ILE A 8 16.70 16.64 -4.42
N GLY A 9 17.16 15.47 -3.98
CA GLY A 9 18.57 15.13 -3.94
C GLY A 9 19.34 16.09 -3.01
N ASN A 10 20.48 16.62 -3.47
CA ASN A 10 21.35 17.51 -2.70
C ASN A 10 20.88 18.98 -2.65
N ARG A 11 19.69 19.30 -3.17
CA ARG A 11 19.16 20.66 -3.12
C ARG A 11 18.66 20.99 -1.72
N HIS A 12 19.07 22.14 -1.21
CA HIS A 12 18.67 22.61 0.13
C HIS A 12 17.43 23.51 0.04
N TYR A 13 16.41 23.18 0.82
CA TYR A 13 15.20 23.98 0.99
C TYR A 13 14.90 24.15 2.48
N SER A 14 14.25 25.24 2.84
CA SER A 14 13.74 25.41 4.20
C SER A 14 12.67 24.37 4.53
N GLU A 15 12.49 24.04 5.80
CA GLU A 15 11.43 23.11 6.23
C GLU A 15 10.05 23.56 5.78
N SER A 16 9.77 24.88 5.83
CA SER A 16 8.50 25.43 5.33
C SER A 16 8.30 25.17 3.82
N LYS A 17 9.38 25.24 3.03
CA LYS A 17 9.30 24.96 1.59
C LYS A 17 9.13 23.48 1.31
N ILE A 18 9.76 22.62 2.08
CA ILE A 18 9.57 21.18 2.02
C ILE A 18 8.11 20.82 2.35
N GLN A 19 7.54 21.41 3.39
CA GLN A 19 6.16 21.19 3.77
C GLN A 19 5.19 21.64 2.66
N GLU A 20 5.39 22.84 2.10
CA GLU A 20 4.61 23.35 0.95
C GLU A 20 4.63 22.38 -0.24
N MET A 21 5.82 21.83 -0.57
CA MET A 21 5.97 20.86 -1.65
C MET A 21 5.23 19.55 -1.35
N MET A 22 5.28 19.06 -0.10
CA MET A 22 4.56 17.88 0.33
C MET A 22 3.04 18.07 0.22
N ASP A 23 2.53 19.21 0.68
CA ASP A 23 1.10 19.54 0.63
C ASP A 23 0.62 19.66 -0.82
N ARG A 24 1.42 20.29 -1.69
CA ARG A 24 1.14 20.39 -3.12
C ARG A 24 1.14 19.02 -3.81
N LYS A 25 2.14 18.17 -3.52
CA LYS A 25 2.17 16.78 -4.01
C LYS A 25 0.93 16.01 -3.57
N ASN A 26 0.54 16.17 -2.30
CA ASN A 26 -0.64 15.48 -1.78
C ASN A 26 -1.92 15.96 -2.45
N ARG A 27 -2.09 17.27 -2.72
CA ARG A 27 -3.24 17.78 -3.47
C ARG A 27 -3.32 17.17 -4.87
N TYR A 28 -2.24 17.18 -5.64
CA TYR A 28 -2.21 16.56 -6.95
C TYR A 28 -2.53 15.07 -6.92
N TYR A 29 -2.05 14.38 -5.88
CA TYR A 29 -2.36 12.97 -5.70
C TYR A 29 -3.86 12.77 -5.41
N VAL A 30 -4.43 13.56 -4.50
CA VAL A 30 -5.87 13.49 -4.17
C VAL A 30 -6.71 13.79 -5.41
N GLU A 31 -6.39 14.83 -6.17
CA GLU A 31 -7.04 15.15 -7.44
C GLU A 31 -6.94 13.97 -8.43
N SER A 32 -5.76 13.35 -8.56
CA SER A 32 -5.57 12.22 -9.49
C SER A 32 -6.35 10.96 -9.13
N ILE A 33 -6.62 10.73 -7.84
CA ILE A 33 -7.43 9.58 -7.42
C ILE A 33 -8.93 9.84 -7.53
N GLU A 34 -9.38 11.09 -7.76
CA GLU A 34 -10.81 11.39 -7.96
C GLU A 34 -11.36 10.71 -9.22
N ASP A 35 -10.55 10.58 -10.24
CA ASP A 35 -10.93 9.97 -11.53
C ASP A 35 -10.79 8.44 -11.55
N ILE A 36 -10.24 7.83 -10.49
CA ILE A 36 -10.10 6.36 -10.40
C ILE A 36 -11.47 5.69 -10.41
N THR A 37 -11.58 4.63 -11.18
CA THR A 37 -12.76 3.77 -11.30
C THR A 37 -12.35 2.29 -11.35
N SER A 38 -13.31 1.39 -11.35
CA SER A 38 -13.05 -0.06 -11.51
C SER A 38 -12.38 -0.42 -12.85
N LYS A 39 -12.39 0.48 -13.84
CA LYS A 39 -11.72 0.27 -15.14
C LYS A 39 -10.19 0.39 -15.04
N ASP A 40 -9.69 0.99 -13.96
CA ASP A 40 -8.26 1.17 -13.70
C ASP A 40 -7.61 -0.04 -13.02
N LEU A 41 -8.41 -1.08 -12.71
CA LEU A 41 -7.88 -2.36 -12.27
C LEU A 41 -7.13 -3.06 -13.40
N PHE A 42 -5.96 -3.59 -13.08
CA PHE A 42 -5.23 -4.41 -14.04
C PHE A 42 -6.03 -5.64 -14.44
N PRO A 43 -5.90 -6.10 -15.69
CA PRO A 43 -6.54 -7.33 -16.16
C PRO A 43 -6.19 -8.53 -15.26
N GLY A 44 -7.19 -9.30 -14.89
CA GLY A 44 -7.04 -10.50 -14.08
C GLY A 44 -7.12 -10.28 -12.57
N VAL A 45 -7.05 -9.06 -12.04
CA VAL A 45 -7.10 -8.81 -10.59
C VAL A 45 -8.41 -9.29 -9.97
N LEU A 46 -9.55 -8.98 -10.58
CA LEU A 46 -10.85 -9.42 -10.06
C LEU A 46 -10.97 -10.95 -10.08
N GLN A 47 -10.53 -11.59 -11.16
CA GLN A 47 -10.53 -13.06 -11.25
C GLN A 47 -9.64 -13.67 -10.17
N LEU A 48 -8.43 -13.13 -9.98
CA LEU A 48 -7.52 -13.59 -8.92
C LEU A 48 -8.17 -13.47 -7.53
N PHE A 49 -8.85 -12.36 -7.23
CA PHE A 49 -9.52 -12.18 -5.95
C PHE A 49 -10.66 -13.19 -5.76
N ASP A 50 -11.44 -13.44 -6.80
CA ASP A 50 -12.52 -14.43 -6.75
C ASP A 50 -11.97 -15.85 -6.56
N ASP A 51 -10.90 -16.22 -7.25
CA ASP A 51 -10.24 -17.52 -7.10
C ASP A 51 -9.66 -17.72 -5.71
N LEU A 52 -9.00 -16.69 -5.15
CA LEU A 52 -8.46 -16.72 -3.79
C LEU A 52 -9.59 -16.88 -2.75
N LYS A 53 -10.68 -16.14 -2.89
CA LYS A 53 -11.85 -16.27 -2.00
C LYS A 53 -12.49 -17.65 -2.08
N GLN A 54 -12.64 -18.22 -3.29
CA GLN A 54 -13.14 -19.59 -3.46
C GLN A 54 -12.24 -20.63 -2.79
N ALA A 55 -10.92 -20.39 -2.79
CA ALA A 55 -9.96 -21.23 -2.09
C ALA A 55 -9.89 -21.00 -0.57
N GLY A 56 -10.71 -20.07 -0.03
CA GLY A 56 -10.69 -19.71 1.38
C GLY A 56 -9.48 -18.92 1.82
N ILE A 57 -8.77 -18.29 0.86
CA ILE A 57 -7.58 -17.47 1.12
C ILE A 57 -8.04 -16.03 1.39
N LYS A 58 -7.59 -15.47 2.50
CA LYS A 58 -7.88 -14.09 2.90
C LYS A 58 -7.01 -13.11 2.12
N ILE A 59 -7.56 -11.93 1.84
CA ILE A 59 -6.92 -10.90 1.06
C ILE A 59 -6.80 -9.62 1.89
N ALA A 60 -5.60 -9.05 1.98
CA ALA A 60 -5.39 -7.74 2.58
C ALA A 60 -4.66 -6.79 1.63
N ILE A 61 -5.00 -5.51 1.72
CA ILE A 61 -4.24 -4.44 1.07
C ILE A 61 -3.27 -3.86 2.08
N GLY A 62 -1.96 -3.82 1.73
CA GLY A 62 -0.90 -3.18 2.51
C GLY A 62 -0.31 -1.99 1.76
N SER A 63 -0.81 -0.78 2.01
CA SER A 63 -0.41 0.44 1.30
C SER A 63 0.20 1.49 2.23
N ALA A 64 1.33 2.08 1.83
CA ALA A 64 1.91 3.23 2.54
C ALA A 64 1.10 4.53 2.33
N SER A 65 0.11 4.54 1.45
CA SER A 65 -0.74 5.69 1.18
C SER A 65 -1.79 5.89 2.28
N LYS A 66 -1.95 7.12 2.72
CA LYS A 66 -3.04 7.54 3.60
C LYS A 66 -4.41 7.53 2.93
N ASN A 67 -4.42 7.46 1.59
CA ASN A 67 -5.65 7.43 0.79
C ASN A 67 -6.00 6.01 0.29
N ALA A 68 -5.38 4.96 0.82
CA ALA A 68 -5.56 3.59 0.35
C ALA A 68 -7.04 3.16 0.38
N ARG A 69 -7.78 3.51 1.43
CA ARG A 69 -9.21 3.18 1.56
C ARG A 69 -10.04 3.82 0.45
N THR A 70 -9.81 5.09 0.18
CA THR A 70 -10.49 5.82 -0.92
C THR A 70 -10.21 5.16 -2.27
N VAL A 71 -8.97 4.76 -2.53
CA VAL A 71 -8.60 4.06 -3.78
C VAL A 71 -9.32 2.71 -3.87
N VAL A 72 -9.33 1.92 -2.81
CA VAL A 72 -10.03 0.62 -2.74
C VAL A 72 -11.53 0.78 -3.02
N GLU A 73 -12.18 1.81 -2.43
CA GLU A 73 -13.59 2.13 -2.67
C GLU A 73 -13.84 2.50 -4.14
N LYS A 74 -13.03 3.39 -4.70
CA LYS A 74 -13.16 3.84 -6.10
C LYS A 74 -12.92 2.72 -7.12
N LEU A 75 -12.00 1.81 -6.82
CA LEU A 75 -11.78 0.61 -7.61
C LEU A 75 -12.92 -0.41 -7.48
N GLY A 76 -13.84 -0.24 -6.52
CA GLY A 76 -14.97 -1.15 -6.31
C GLY A 76 -14.56 -2.53 -5.80
N ILE A 77 -13.45 -2.64 -5.06
CA ILE A 77 -12.94 -3.91 -4.54
C ILE A 77 -13.04 -4.04 -3.01
N GLY A 78 -13.75 -3.12 -2.36
CA GLY A 78 -13.86 -3.10 -0.91
C GLY A 78 -14.49 -4.36 -0.30
N ASP A 79 -15.45 -4.97 -0.97
CA ASP A 79 -16.12 -6.23 -0.59
C ASP A 79 -15.28 -7.49 -0.90
N LYS A 80 -14.22 -7.33 -1.67
CA LYS A 80 -13.32 -8.42 -2.07
C LYS A 80 -12.10 -8.57 -1.17
N VAL A 81 -11.82 -7.58 -0.31
CA VAL A 81 -10.68 -7.60 0.60
C VAL A 81 -11.15 -7.75 2.05
N ASP A 82 -10.42 -8.53 2.84
CA ASP A 82 -10.75 -8.81 4.24
C ASP A 82 -10.13 -7.79 5.20
N ALA A 83 -9.06 -7.11 4.79
CA ALA A 83 -8.40 -6.09 5.59
C ALA A 83 -7.68 -5.03 4.74
N ILE A 84 -7.53 -3.82 5.30
CA ILE A 84 -6.72 -2.74 4.72
C ILE A 84 -5.81 -2.19 5.80
N ALA A 85 -4.50 -2.31 5.60
CA ALA A 85 -3.45 -1.61 6.32
C ALA A 85 -2.98 -0.43 5.46
N ASP A 86 -3.05 0.78 5.98
CA ASP A 86 -2.77 2.01 5.25
C ASP A 86 -1.68 2.86 5.91
N GLY A 87 -1.39 4.03 5.37
CA GLY A 87 -0.36 4.94 5.86
C GLY A 87 -0.65 5.56 7.24
N TYR A 88 -1.80 5.27 7.87
CA TYR A 88 -2.09 5.61 9.26
C TYR A 88 -1.91 4.42 10.20
N SER A 89 -1.76 3.22 9.69
CA SER A 89 -1.75 1.98 10.46
C SER A 89 -0.45 1.76 11.23
N VAL A 90 0.66 2.37 10.79
CA VAL A 90 2.00 2.17 11.37
C VAL A 90 2.84 3.44 11.29
N ASP A 91 3.80 3.58 12.21
CA ASP A 91 4.70 4.73 12.27
C ASP A 91 5.92 4.56 11.34
N ARG A 92 6.40 3.33 11.17
CA ARG A 92 7.58 3.05 10.35
C ARG A 92 7.16 2.60 8.95
N PRO A 93 7.52 3.37 7.90
CA PRO A 93 7.21 3.00 6.51
C PRO A 93 8.09 1.84 6.02
N LYS A 94 7.74 1.24 4.87
CA LYS A 94 8.60 0.32 4.12
C LYS A 94 9.98 0.97 3.90
N PRO A 95 11.11 0.27 4.12
CA PRO A 95 11.24 -1.18 4.18
C PRO A 95 11.04 -1.80 5.59
N ALA A 96 10.57 -1.05 6.61
CA ALA A 96 10.21 -1.67 7.87
C ALA A 96 9.04 -2.67 7.70
N PRO A 97 9.03 -3.79 8.43
CA PRO A 97 8.04 -4.87 8.26
C PRO A 97 6.65 -4.52 8.79
N ASP A 98 6.52 -3.42 9.52
CA ASP A 98 5.38 -3.06 10.36
C ASP A 98 4.04 -3.13 9.63
N LEU A 99 3.98 -2.60 8.39
CA LEU A 99 2.76 -2.55 7.61
C LEU A 99 2.23 -3.96 7.28
N PHE A 100 3.10 -4.87 6.90
CA PHE A 100 2.71 -6.23 6.56
C PHE A 100 2.42 -7.07 7.81
N LEU A 101 3.17 -6.87 8.90
CA LEU A 101 2.85 -7.48 10.19
C LEU A 101 1.48 -7.03 10.70
N PHE A 102 1.16 -5.75 10.56
CA PHE A 102 -0.15 -5.21 10.92
C PHE A 102 -1.27 -5.81 10.04
N ALA A 103 -1.05 -5.92 8.72
CA ALA A 103 -2.00 -6.55 7.81
C ALA A 103 -2.26 -8.03 8.17
N ALA A 104 -1.21 -8.80 8.45
CA ALA A 104 -1.34 -10.19 8.89
C ALA A 104 -2.13 -10.31 10.20
N ASN A 105 -1.87 -9.41 11.16
CA ASN A 105 -2.61 -9.36 12.42
C ASN A 105 -4.11 -9.08 12.20
N LEU A 106 -4.47 -8.16 11.29
CA LEU A 106 -5.87 -7.90 10.93
C LEU A 106 -6.56 -9.14 10.34
N LEU A 107 -5.82 -9.95 9.58
CA LEU A 107 -6.32 -11.21 9.03
C LEU A 107 -6.38 -12.33 10.07
N GLY A 108 -5.74 -12.16 11.24
CA GLY A 108 -5.58 -13.21 12.26
C GLY A 108 -4.63 -14.34 11.83
N LEU A 109 -3.61 -14.02 11.02
CA LEU A 109 -2.66 -14.98 10.46
C LEU A 109 -1.24 -14.73 10.98
N GLN A 110 -0.44 -15.82 11.01
CA GLN A 110 1.00 -15.70 11.27
C GLN A 110 1.73 -15.25 10.00
N PRO A 111 2.81 -14.46 10.09
CA PRO A 111 3.56 -13.99 8.92
C PRO A 111 3.98 -15.10 7.95
N ALA A 112 4.44 -16.24 8.46
CA ALA A 112 4.84 -17.39 7.65
C ALA A 112 3.69 -18.03 6.83
N GLN A 113 2.43 -17.66 7.10
CA GLN A 113 1.25 -18.10 6.35
C GLN A 113 0.86 -17.09 5.25
N CYS A 114 1.59 -15.98 5.14
CA CYS A 114 1.26 -14.88 4.23
C CYS A 114 2.21 -14.83 3.04
N VAL A 115 1.66 -14.45 1.90
CA VAL A 115 2.40 -14.10 0.68
C VAL A 115 2.12 -12.63 0.40
N VAL A 116 3.16 -11.85 0.13
CA VAL A 116 3.05 -10.46 -0.30
C VAL A 116 3.37 -10.38 -1.79
N VAL A 117 2.50 -9.72 -2.55
CA VAL A 117 2.75 -9.33 -3.94
C VAL A 117 3.08 -7.85 -3.94
N GLU A 118 4.25 -7.50 -4.46
CA GLU A 118 4.80 -6.13 -4.31
C GLU A 118 5.74 -5.81 -5.49
N ASP A 119 5.60 -4.63 -6.07
CA ASP A 119 6.38 -4.16 -7.22
C ASP A 119 7.62 -3.33 -6.85
N ALA A 120 7.70 -2.85 -5.61
CA ALA A 120 8.78 -1.99 -5.15
C ALA A 120 9.79 -2.75 -4.28
N ALA A 121 11.08 -2.54 -4.52
CA ALA A 121 12.16 -3.18 -3.75
C ALA A 121 12.01 -3.00 -2.22
N ALA A 122 11.63 -1.78 -1.76
CA ALA A 122 11.41 -1.53 -0.34
C ALA A 122 10.22 -2.33 0.25
N GLY A 123 9.23 -2.66 -0.57
CA GLY A 123 8.11 -3.50 -0.14
C GLY A 123 8.49 -4.99 -0.10
N VAL A 124 9.23 -5.48 -1.07
CA VAL A 124 9.80 -6.84 -1.05
C VAL A 124 10.68 -7.02 0.19
N GLU A 125 11.57 -6.04 0.47
CA GLU A 125 12.41 -6.05 1.67
C GLU A 125 11.57 -6.07 2.96
N ALA A 126 10.50 -5.27 3.03
CA ALA A 126 9.59 -5.25 4.17
C ALA A 126 8.88 -6.60 4.37
N ALA A 127 8.45 -7.26 3.30
CA ALA A 127 7.82 -8.58 3.36
C ALA A 127 8.78 -9.65 3.89
N LEU A 128 10.01 -9.68 3.37
CA LEU A 128 11.05 -10.60 3.84
C LEU A 128 11.42 -10.32 5.30
N ALA A 129 11.55 -9.05 5.69
CA ALA A 129 11.81 -8.64 7.08
C ALA A 129 10.66 -9.01 8.03
N ALA A 130 9.42 -9.10 7.52
CA ALA A 130 8.25 -9.60 8.25
C ALA A 130 8.23 -11.13 8.39
N GLY A 131 9.12 -11.88 7.75
CA GLY A 131 9.09 -13.34 7.71
C GLY A 131 8.00 -13.91 6.79
N MET A 132 7.60 -13.14 5.77
CA MET A 132 6.59 -13.53 4.78
C MET A 132 7.27 -13.96 3.46
N PHE A 133 6.54 -14.72 2.64
CA PHE A 133 6.93 -14.93 1.25
C PHE A 133 6.64 -13.66 0.44
N ALA A 134 7.53 -13.35 -0.50
CA ALA A 134 7.37 -12.21 -1.40
C ALA A 134 7.42 -12.64 -2.87
N VAL A 135 6.54 -12.05 -3.66
CA VAL A 135 6.51 -12.13 -5.12
C VAL A 135 6.61 -10.70 -5.62
N GLY A 136 7.62 -10.43 -6.49
CA GLY A 136 7.92 -9.11 -7.03
C GLY A 136 8.10 -9.12 -8.54
#